data_24bd26ec333b001879f97a5a975d169a
#
_entry.id   24bd26ec333b001879f97a5a975d169a
#
_cell.length_a   1.000
_cell.length_b   1.000
_cell.length_c   1.000
_cell.angle_alpha   90.00
_cell.angle_beta   90.00
_cell.angle_gamma   90.00
#
_symmetry.space_group_name_H-M   'P 1'
#
loop_
_entity.id
_entity.type
_entity.pdbx_description
1 polymer ?
#
loop_
_entity_poly.entity_id
_entity_poly.type
_entity_poly.pdbx_seq_one_letter_code
_entity_poly.pdbx_strand_id
1 'polypeptide(L)'
;MTITIGTMTFDHVDYDADGDVLYLSVGEPREPAESYGTPEGHNVRYDESGQVIALTLVNAKWLIERDGEVRVTIPNRVSADALAPAIAT
;
A
#
# COMPACT_ATOMS: atom_id res chain seq x y z
N MET A 1 14.95 7.27 -6.58
CA MET A 1 14.39 7.79 -5.32
C MET A 1 13.81 6.65 -4.51
N THR A 2 13.98 6.71 -3.21
CA THR A 2 13.48 5.68 -2.29
C THR A 2 12.60 6.34 -1.23
N ILE A 3 11.43 5.76 -0.98
CA ILE A 3 10.51 6.24 0.05
C ILE A 3 10.26 5.11 1.04
N THR A 4 10.38 5.42 2.33
CA THR A 4 10.11 4.46 3.40
C THR A 4 8.84 4.87 4.16
N ILE A 5 7.92 3.92 4.29
CA ILE A 5 6.66 4.10 5.03
C ILE A 5 6.60 3.00 6.09
N GLY A 6 6.75 3.36 7.36
CA GLY A 6 6.87 2.38 8.42
C GLY A 6 8.08 1.48 8.21
N THR A 7 7.86 0.18 8.09
CA THR A 7 8.92 -0.81 7.79
C THR A 7 9.05 -1.13 6.31
N MET A 8 8.21 -0.50 5.48
CA MET A 8 8.19 -0.76 4.03
C MET A 8 9.06 0.25 3.30
N THR A 9 9.93 -0.24 2.41
CA THR A 9 10.79 0.61 1.59
C THR A 9 10.45 0.40 0.12
N PHE A 10 10.12 1.50 -0.56
CA PHE A 10 9.76 1.50 -1.98
C PHE A 10 10.88 2.19 -2.76
N ASP A 11 11.51 1.47 -3.66
CA ASP A 11 12.62 1.97 -4.47
C ASP A 11 12.19 2.48 -5.85
N HIS A 12 10.94 2.23 -6.22
CA HIS A 12 10.34 2.70 -7.46
C HIS A 12 9.26 3.73 -7.14
N VAL A 13 9.47 4.98 -7.58
CA VAL A 13 8.58 6.10 -7.25
C VAL A 13 8.22 6.83 -8.55
N ASP A 14 6.93 6.95 -8.83
CA ASP A 14 6.43 7.64 -10.01
C ASP A 14 5.25 8.52 -9.62
N TYR A 15 5.33 9.82 -9.95
CA TYR A 15 4.28 10.77 -9.63
C TYR A 15 3.62 11.30 -10.89
N ASP A 16 2.30 11.10 -11.01
CA ASP A 16 1.48 11.66 -12.08
C ASP A 16 0.90 13.00 -11.59
N ALA A 17 1.52 14.09 -12.03
CA ALA A 17 1.12 15.43 -11.62
C ALA A 17 -0.28 15.82 -12.13
N ASP A 18 -0.67 15.34 -13.29
CA ASP A 18 -1.97 15.68 -13.89
C ASP A 18 -3.12 15.08 -13.08
N GLY A 19 -2.96 13.84 -12.63
CA GLY A 19 -3.96 13.15 -11.83
C GLY A 19 -3.76 13.29 -10.33
N ASP A 20 -2.64 13.86 -9.90
CA ASP A 20 -2.23 13.91 -8.48
C ASP A 20 -2.21 12.52 -7.86
N VAL A 21 -1.55 11.59 -8.53
CA VAL A 21 -1.44 10.19 -8.06
C VAL A 21 0.03 9.81 -7.93
N LEU A 22 0.38 9.31 -6.76
CA LEU A 22 1.73 8.84 -6.47
C LEU A 22 1.76 7.32 -6.45
N TYR A 23 2.60 6.74 -7.31
CA TYR A 23 2.78 5.30 -7.43
C TYR A 23 4.09 4.89 -6.76
N LEU A 24 4.02 3.99 -5.80
CA LEU A 24 5.17 3.45 -5.09
C LEU A 24 5.21 1.93 -5.29
N SER A 25 6.39 1.38 -5.58
CA SER A 25 6.52 -0.07 -5.68
C SER A 25 7.88 -0.55 -5.20
N VAL A 26 7.91 -1.83 -4.84
CA VAL A 26 9.14 -2.54 -4.47
C VAL A 26 9.65 -3.24 -5.73
N GLY A 27 10.79 -2.79 -6.24
CA GLY A 27 11.32 -3.24 -7.52
C GLY A 27 10.47 -2.74 -8.68
N GLU A 28 10.61 -3.34 -9.85
CA GLU A 28 9.81 -2.96 -11.00
C GLU A 28 8.33 -3.34 -10.79
N PRO A 29 7.39 -2.50 -11.29
CA PRO A 29 5.97 -2.82 -11.20
C PRO A 29 5.65 -4.18 -11.82
N ARG A 30 4.86 -4.97 -11.11
CA ARG A 30 4.44 -6.31 -11.54
C ARG A 30 2.98 -6.52 -11.20
N GLU A 31 2.37 -7.54 -11.78
CA GLU A 31 0.98 -7.85 -11.45
C GLU A 31 0.86 -8.33 -10.01
N PRO A 32 -0.07 -7.74 -9.24
CA PRO A 32 -0.31 -8.18 -7.87
C PRO A 32 -1.13 -9.47 -7.83
N ALA A 33 -0.92 -10.27 -6.79
CA ALA A 33 -1.80 -11.40 -6.50
C ALA A 33 -3.12 -10.89 -5.95
N GLU A 34 -3.08 -9.82 -5.15
CA GLU A 34 -4.27 -9.21 -4.57
C GLU A 34 -4.12 -7.69 -4.51
N SER A 35 -5.24 -6.99 -4.59
CA SER A 35 -5.31 -5.54 -4.55
C SER A 35 -6.51 -5.12 -3.70
N TYR A 36 -6.29 -4.19 -2.78
CA TYR A 36 -7.33 -3.70 -1.87
C TYR A 36 -7.35 -2.19 -1.80
N GLY A 37 -8.56 -1.62 -1.73
CA GLY A 37 -8.74 -0.21 -1.44
C GLY A 37 -8.62 0.05 0.05
N THR A 38 -7.95 1.15 0.42
CA THR A 38 -7.88 1.58 1.82
C THR A 38 -9.10 2.45 2.17
N PRO A 39 -9.43 2.61 3.47
CA PRO A 39 -10.50 3.52 3.89
C PRO A 39 -10.30 4.95 3.40
N GLU A 40 -9.06 5.38 3.22
CA GLU A 40 -8.74 6.73 2.76
C GLU A 40 -8.88 6.92 1.24
N GLY A 41 -9.16 5.85 0.50
CA GLY A 41 -9.31 5.91 -0.95
C GLY A 41 -8.04 5.60 -1.73
N HIS A 42 -7.04 5.05 -1.08
CA HIS A 42 -5.79 4.61 -1.71
C HIS A 42 -5.88 3.12 -2.08
N ASN A 43 -4.85 2.60 -2.73
CA ASN A 43 -4.80 1.20 -3.13
C ASN A 43 -3.52 0.55 -2.64
N VAL A 44 -3.65 -0.66 -2.10
CA VAL A 44 -2.53 -1.48 -1.63
C VAL A 44 -2.50 -2.77 -2.44
N ARG A 45 -1.32 -3.14 -2.93
CA ARG A 45 -1.14 -4.36 -3.71
C ARG A 45 -0.20 -5.32 -3.00
N TYR A 46 -0.54 -6.59 -3.04
CA TYR A 46 0.17 -7.67 -2.36
C TYR A 46 0.67 -8.72 -3.34
N ASP A 47 1.79 -9.34 -3.04
CA ASP A 47 2.25 -10.50 -3.78
C ASP A 47 1.61 -11.79 -3.25
N GLU A 48 2.02 -12.94 -3.80
CA GLU A 48 1.45 -14.24 -3.43
C GLU A 48 1.74 -14.61 -1.98
N SER A 49 2.80 -14.07 -1.39
CA SER A 49 3.15 -14.31 0.01
C SER A 49 2.40 -13.39 0.98
N GLY A 50 1.64 -12.43 0.47
CA GLY A 50 0.91 -11.46 1.28
C GLY A 50 1.74 -10.24 1.67
N GLN A 51 2.89 -10.04 1.05
CA GLN A 51 3.69 -8.85 1.29
C GLN A 51 3.25 -7.69 0.41
N VAL A 52 3.29 -6.49 0.96
CA VAL A 52 2.98 -5.27 0.21
C VAL A 52 4.07 -5.03 -0.83
N ILE A 53 3.68 -4.94 -2.09
CA ILE A 53 4.59 -4.68 -3.20
C ILE A 53 4.37 -3.33 -3.86
N ALA A 54 3.22 -2.70 -3.63
CA ALA A 54 2.93 -1.40 -4.23
C ALA A 54 1.86 -0.65 -3.46
N LEU A 55 1.95 0.68 -3.50
CA LEU A 55 0.94 1.59 -3.00
C LEU A 55 0.60 2.59 -4.10
N THR A 56 -0.68 2.90 -4.25
CA THR A 56 -1.15 3.98 -5.10
C THR A 56 -1.85 5.00 -4.20
N LEU A 57 -1.26 6.19 -4.09
CA LEU A 57 -1.78 7.26 -3.23
C LEU A 57 -2.51 8.28 -4.09
N VAL A 58 -3.81 8.42 -3.88
CA VAL A 58 -4.69 9.28 -4.66
C VAL A 58 -4.80 10.65 -3.99
N ASN A 59 -4.76 11.74 -4.78
CA ASN A 59 -4.78 13.11 -4.29
C ASN A 59 -3.61 13.43 -3.34
N ALA A 60 -2.45 12.86 -3.62
CA ALA A 60 -1.30 12.90 -2.70
C ALA A 60 -0.87 14.33 -2.35
N LYS A 61 -0.67 15.19 -3.35
CA LYS A 61 -0.24 16.56 -3.11
C LYS A 61 -1.31 17.36 -2.39
N TRP A 62 -2.56 17.22 -2.81
CA TRP A 62 -3.69 17.92 -2.20
C TRP A 62 -3.84 17.55 -0.72
N LEU A 63 -3.69 16.28 -0.38
CA LEU A 63 -3.76 15.83 1.01
C LEU A 63 -2.61 16.37 1.86
N ILE A 64 -1.40 16.41 1.31
CA ILE A 64 -0.23 16.95 2.00
C ILE A 64 -0.44 18.46 2.27
N GLU A 65 -0.94 19.19 1.30
CA GLU A 65 -1.19 20.64 1.45
C GLU A 65 -2.31 20.92 2.46
N ARG A 66 -3.32 20.06 2.50
CA ARG A 66 -4.46 20.24 3.42
C ARG A 66 -4.14 19.78 4.85
N ASP A 67 -3.55 18.59 5.00
CA ASP A 67 -3.41 17.92 6.30
C ASP A 67 -1.96 17.83 6.78
N GLY A 68 -0.98 18.12 5.92
CA GLY A 68 0.43 17.92 6.23
C GLY A 68 0.89 16.46 6.16
N GLU A 69 0.00 15.55 5.81
CA GLU A 69 0.29 14.11 5.76
C GLU A 69 -0.67 13.39 4.82
N VAL A 70 -0.28 12.18 4.41
CA VAL A 70 -1.18 11.25 3.71
C VAL A 70 -1.31 10.01 4.59
N ARG A 71 -2.54 9.75 5.05
CA ARG A 71 -2.82 8.56 5.86
C ARG A 71 -3.11 7.37 4.97
N VAL A 72 -2.49 6.25 5.31
CA VAL A 72 -2.69 4.99 4.60
C VAL A 72 -2.91 3.90 5.64
N THR A 73 -4.14 3.39 5.73
CA THR A 73 -4.47 2.28 6.60
C THR A 73 -4.31 0.99 5.81
N ILE A 74 -3.26 0.25 6.10
CA ILE A 74 -3.00 -1.02 5.43
C ILE A 74 -3.80 -2.10 6.13
N PRO A 75 -4.68 -2.83 5.39
CA PRO A 75 -5.48 -3.88 6.00
C PRO A 75 -4.61 -4.93 6.67
N ASN A 76 -4.99 -5.29 7.90
CA ASN A 76 -4.33 -6.37 8.61
C ASN A 76 -4.75 -7.70 7.98
N ARG A 77 -3.77 -8.48 7.58
CA ARG A 77 -3.99 -9.81 7.02
C ARG A 77 -3.57 -10.84 8.06
N VAL A 78 -4.53 -11.64 8.51
CA VAL A 78 -4.29 -12.69 9.48
C VAL A 78 -4.37 -14.02 8.75
N SER A 79 -3.31 -14.81 8.78
CA SER A 79 -3.30 -16.10 8.11
C SER A 79 -4.24 -17.08 8.78
N ALA A 80 -4.76 -18.01 7.99
CA ALA A 80 -5.61 -19.08 8.53
C ALA A 80 -4.86 -19.89 9.59
N ASP A 81 -3.56 -20.09 9.41
CA ASP A 81 -2.72 -20.83 10.36
C ASP A 81 -2.66 -20.15 11.73
N ALA A 82 -2.68 -18.82 11.75
CA ALA A 82 -2.66 -18.07 13.00
C ALA A 82 -3.98 -18.18 13.75
N LEU A 83 -5.10 -18.31 13.03
CA LEU A 83 -6.44 -18.37 13.62
C LEU A 83 -6.91 -19.79 13.91
N ALA A 84 -6.41 -20.79 13.19
CA ALA A 84 -6.87 -22.16 13.30
C ALA A 84 -6.88 -22.70 14.73
N PRO A 85 -5.84 -22.48 15.56
CA PRO A 85 -5.85 -22.98 16.95
C PRO A 85 -7.00 -22.43 17.79
N ALA A 86 -7.47 -21.24 17.52
CA ALA A 86 -8.57 -20.65 18.26
C ALA A 86 -9.95 -21.20 17.85
N ILE A 87 -10.04 -21.73 16.63
CA ILE A 87 -11.29 -22.21 16.05
C ILE A 87 -11.45 -23.73 16.23
N ALA A 88 -10.34 -24.44 16.29
CA ALA A 88 -10.29 -25.92 16.32
C ALA A 88 -10.47 -26.50 17.74
N THR A 89 -11.37 -25.94 18.51
CA THR A 89 -11.64 -26.43 19.88
C THR A 89 -12.71 -27.51 19.90
#